data_e910ccffd3ce4a9cb8bb27569da09683
#
_entry.id   e910ccffd3ce4a9cb8bb27569da09683
#
_cell.length_a   1.000
_cell.length_b   1.000
_cell.length_c   1.000
_cell.angle_alpha   90.00
_cell.angle_beta   90.00
_cell.angle_gamma   90.00
#
_symmetry.space_group_name_H-M   'P 1'
#
loop_
_entity.id
_entity.type
_entity.pdbx_description
1 polymer ?
#
loop_
_entity_poly.entity_id
_entity_poly.type
_entity_poly.pdbx_seq_one_letter_code
_entity_poly.pdbx_strand_id
1 'polypeptide(L)'
;MGRIVGNPPREATTMIKVSVMYPNNPGARFDHAYYRDTHMPLVKARMGDACLKYTVDKGLGGGAPGSAPTYVGMCHIFCDNVEAFQASFGPHAQEIMADIPNYTDLTPVIQISEVVVA
;
A
#
# COMPACT_ATOMS: atom_id res chain seq x y z
N MET A 1 -33.78 5.13 -10.64
CA MET A 1 -33.35 4.63 -10.86
C MET A 1 -32.77 4.14 -10.82
N GLY A 2 -32.68 4.29 -10.93
CA GLY A 2 -31.91 3.78 -10.89
C GLY A 2 -31.23 3.34 -10.74
N ARG A 3 -31.27 3.60 -10.62
CA ARG A 3 -30.67 3.08 -10.64
C ARG A 3 -30.20 2.57 -11.01
N ILE A 4 -30.16 2.83 -11.27
CA ILE A 4 -29.84 2.17 -11.81
C ILE A 4 -29.42 1.60 -12.12
N VAL A 5 -29.45 1.87 -12.25
CA VAL A 5 -29.21 1.23 -12.78
C VAL A 5 -28.30 0.62 -12.86
N GLY A 6 -28.03 0.67 -12.80
CA GLY A 6 -27.10 0.06 -12.66
C GLY A 6 -26.00 -0.39 -13.17
N ASN A 7 -25.00 -0.22 -13.09
CA ASN A 7 -24.00 -0.82 -13.53
C ASN A 7 -23.63 -1.89 -12.73
N PRO A 8 -24.26 -2.75 -12.55
CA PRO A 8 -24.09 -3.87 -11.76
C PRO A 8 -22.77 -4.52 -11.80
N PRO A 9 -22.19 -4.70 -12.92
CA PRO A 9 -20.90 -5.35 -12.94
C PRO A 9 -19.87 -4.58 -12.15
N ARG A 10 -20.08 -3.33 -11.95
CA ARG A 10 -19.13 -2.56 -11.18
C ARG A 10 -19.02 -3.01 -9.77
N GLU A 11 -20.11 -3.42 -9.17
CA GLU A 11 -20.04 -3.89 -7.81
C GLU A 11 -19.18 -5.14 -7.70
N ALA A 12 -19.30 -6.01 -8.70
CA ALA A 12 -18.54 -7.23 -8.69
C ALA A 12 -17.05 -6.99 -8.79
N THR A 13 -16.66 -5.80 -9.23
CA THR A 13 -15.26 -5.48 -9.43
C THR A 13 -14.82 -4.36 -8.49
N THR A 14 -15.39 -4.31 -7.30
CA THR A 14 -14.99 -3.33 -6.31
C THR A 14 -13.49 -3.46 -6.05
N MET A 15 -12.80 -2.35 -6.24
CA MET A 15 -11.37 -2.28 -6.06
C MET A 15 -11.02 -2.29 -4.59
N ILE A 16 -9.92 -2.94 -4.24
CA ILE A 16 -9.38 -2.90 -2.89
C ILE A 16 -8.07 -2.12 -2.85
N LYS A 17 -7.73 -1.69 -1.66
CA LYS A 17 -6.49 -0.99 -1.39
C LYS A 17 -5.77 -1.70 -0.25
N VAL A 18 -4.51 -2.07 -0.46
CA VAL A 18 -3.66 -2.63 0.58
C VAL A 18 -2.76 -1.51 1.06
N SER A 19 -2.93 -1.10 2.31
CA SER A 19 -2.16 -0.01 2.90
C SER A 19 -1.07 -0.61 3.78
N VAL A 20 0.17 -0.24 3.52
CA VAL A 20 1.34 -0.67 4.29
C VAL A 20 1.89 0.58 4.95
N MET A 21 1.77 0.66 6.28
CA MET A 21 2.00 1.89 7.02
C MET A 21 3.10 1.68 8.05
N TYR A 22 4.13 2.50 8.00
CA TYR A 22 5.30 2.38 8.89
C TYR A 22 5.17 3.40 10.01
N PRO A 23 4.92 2.94 11.26
CA PRO A 23 4.74 3.87 12.39
C PRO A 23 5.96 4.77 12.56
N ASN A 24 5.71 6.04 12.84
CA ASN A 24 6.79 6.99 13.09
C ASN A 24 7.35 6.75 14.48
N ASN A 25 8.52 6.15 14.54
CA ASN A 25 9.19 5.82 15.79
C ASN A 25 10.48 6.63 15.83
N PRO A 26 10.59 7.63 16.74
CA PRO A 26 11.76 8.50 16.77
C PRO A 26 13.06 7.68 16.88
N GLY A 27 14.02 8.05 16.06
CA GLY A 27 15.30 7.35 16.01
C GLY A 27 15.35 6.16 15.09
N ALA A 28 14.21 5.71 14.57
CA ALA A 28 14.19 4.61 13.62
C ALA A 28 14.60 5.11 12.22
N ARG A 29 15.19 4.20 11.46
CA ARG A 29 15.67 4.51 10.11
C ARG A 29 14.55 4.25 9.10
N PHE A 30 14.38 5.14 8.15
CA PHE A 30 13.51 4.91 6.99
C PHE A 30 14.09 5.64 5.78
N ASP A 31 14.63 4.88 4.84
CA ASP A 31 15.25 5.42 3.64
C ASP A 31 14.17 5.59 2.56
N HIS A 32 13.63 6.81 2.47
CA HIS A 32 12.55 7.11 1.53
C HIS A 32 12.98 6.94 0.08
N ALA A 33 14.23 7.25 -0.23
CA ALA A 33 14.71 7.11 -1.60
C ALA A 33 14.76 5.65 -2.03
N TYR A 34 15.27 4.78 -1.18
CA TYR A 34 15.30 3.35 -1.47
C TYR A 34 13.89 2.79 -1.60
N TYR A 35 12.98 3.19 -0.70
CA TYR A 35 11.61 2.73 -0.71
C TYR A 35 10.91 3.09 -2.02
N ARG A 36 11.09 4.32 -2.45
CA ARG A 36 10.49 4.84 -3.69
C ARG A 36 11.12 4.23 -4.93
N ASP A 37 12.46 4.13 -4.95
CA ASP A 37 13.19 3.86 -6.19
C ASP A 37 13.55 2.38 -6.37
N THR A 38 13.56 1.58 -5.30
CA THR A 38 13.98 0.20 -5.35
C THR A 38 12.93 -0.77 -4.84
N HIS A 39 12.40 -0.53 -3.62
CA HIS A 39 11.48 -1.48 -3.00
C HIS A 39 10.14 -1.54 -3.73
N MET A 40 9.50 -0.40 -3.92
CA MET A 40 8.17 -0.39 -4.53
C MET A 40 8.19 -0.79 -6.01
N PRO A 41 9.19 -0.40 -6.80
CA PRO A 41 9.32 -0.96 -8.16
C PRO A 41 9.48 -2.48 -8.17
N LEU A 42 10.17 -3.06 -7.18
CA LEU A 42 10.26 -4.50 -7.05
C LEU A 42 8.88 -5.11 -6.80
N VAL A 43 8.10 -4.55 -5.89
CA VAL A 43 6.76 -5.01 -5.59
C VAL A 43 5.91 -5.01 -6.87
N LYS A 44 5.93 -3.88 -7.60
CA LYS A 44 5.16 -3.76 -8.83
C LYS A 44 5.61 -4.78 -9.87
N ALA A 45 6.91 -4.97 -10.02
CA ALA A 45 7.45 -5.92 -11.00
C ALA A 45 6.98 -7.36 -10.69
N ARG A 46 6.97 -7.71 -9.41
CA ARG A 46 6.56 -9.06 -9.01
C ARG A 46 5.06 -9.29 -9.12
N MET A 47 4.26 -8.28 -8.77
CA MET A 47 2.81 -8.39 -8.85
C MET A 47 2.28 -8.28 -10.29
N GLY A 48 2.99 -7.56 -11.14
CA GLY A 48 2.58 -7.38 -12.52
C GLY A 48 1.27 -6.61 -12.64
N ASP A 49 0.42 -7.04 -13.56
CA ASP A 49 -0.82 -6.33 -13.88
C ASP A 49 -1.86 -6.36 -12.77
N ALA A 50 -1.72 -7.28 -11.82
CA ALA A 50 -2.63 -7.34 -10.67
C ALA A 50 -2.50 -6.09 -9.79
N CYS A 51 -1.33 -5.48 -9.76
CA CYS A 51 -1.15 -4.17 -9.15
C CYS A 51 -1.62 -3.12 -10.15
N LEU A 52 -2.83 -2.62 -9.99
CA LEU A 52 -3.41 -1.66 -10.91
C LEU A 52 -2.66 -0.34 -10.88
N LYS A 53 -2.28 0.07 -9.67
CA LYS A 53 -1.42 1.22 -9.41
C LYS A 53 -0.98 1.14 -7.96
N TYR A 54 -0.02 1.96 -7.59
CA TYR A 54 0.32 2.15 -6.18
C TYR A 54 0.72 3.60 -5.94
N THR A 55 0.60 4.02 -4.69
CA THR A 55 1.08 5.33 -4.24
C THR A 55 2.07 5.13 -3.12
N VAL A 56 3.00 6.07 -2.99
CA VAL A 56 3.99 6.09 -1.92
C VAL A 56 3.88 7.43 -1.24
N ASP A 57 3.72 7.43 0.08
CA ASP A 57 3.50 8.65 0.84
C ASP A 57 4.61 8.81 1.87
N LYS A 58 5.11 10.04 2.00
CA LYS A 58 6.05 10.40 3.04
C LYS A 58 5.31 11.22 4.08
N GLY A 59 5.40 10.84 5.35
CA GLY A 59 4.74 11.56 6.42
C GLY A 59 5.31 12.96 6.59
N LEU A 60 4.42 13.94 6.71
CA LEU A 60 4.81 15.34 6.89
C LEU A 60 4.37 15.88 8.24
N GLY A 61 3.24 15.43 8.78
CA GLY A 61 2.72 15.94 10.04
C GLY A 61 1.54 15.13 10.50
N GLY A 62 1.18 15.31 11.76
CA GLY A 62 -0.02 14.72 12.32
C GLY A 62 -1.22 15.64 12.17
N GLY A 63 -2.33 15.27 12.84
CA GLY A 63 -3.56 16.04 12.74
C GLY A 63 -3.49 17.38 13.45
N ALA A 64 -2.76 17.45 14.57
CA ALA A 64 -2.62 18.70 15.30
C ALA A 64 -1.51 19.54 14.68
N PRO A 65 -1.66 20.88 14.64
CA PRO A 65 -0.63 21.75 14.09
C PRO A 65 0.72 21.51 14.78
N GLY A 66 1.76 21.33 13.98
CA GLY A 66 3.11 21.14 14.50
C GLY A 66 3.42 19.75 15.03
N SER A 67 2.45 18.83 14.98
CA SER A 67 2.67 17.46 15.46
C SER A 67 3.41 16.63 14.41
N ALA A 68 4.12 15.60 14.88
CA ALA A 68 4.82 14.68 14.01
C ALA A 68 3.82 13.77 13.29
N PRO A 69 4.17 13.23 12.12
CA PRO A 69 3.29 12.29 11.44
C PRO A 69 3.14 11.02 12.25
N THR A 70 1.95 10.42 12.18
CA THR A 70 1.69 9.13 12.81
C THR A 70 2.48 8.02 12.13
N TYR A 71 2.60 8.08 10.82
CA TYR A 71 3.37 7.13 10.02
C TYR A 71 4.44 7.89 9.25
N VAL A 72 5.67 7.37 9.29
CA VAL A 72 6.79 8.02 8.61
C VAL A 72 6.71 7.81 7.10
N GLY A 73 6.15 6.68 6.70
CA GLY A 73 5.98 6.36 5.29
C GLY A 73 4.84 5.38 5.12
N MET A 74 4.22 5.43 3.96
CA MET A 74 3.15 4.51 3.61
C MET A 74 3.21 4.18 2.14
N CYS A 75 2.67 3.02 1.77
CA CYS A 75 2.30 2.77 0.40
C CYS A 75 0.88 2.23 0.37
N HIS A 76 0.21 2.45 -0.75
CA HIS A 76 -1.11 1.91 -1.00
C HIS A 76 -1.08 1.20 -2.34
N ILE A 77 -1.44 -0.09 -2.34
CA ILE A 77 -1.44 -0.91 -3.54
C ILE A 77 -2.89 -1.20 -3.90
N PHE A 78 -3.27 -0.93 -5.14
CA PHE A 78 -4.66 -1.10 -5.59
C PHE A 78 -4.77 -2.34 -6.47
N CYS A 79 -5.73 -3.20 -6.13
CA CYS A 79 -6.00 -4.45 -6.85
C CYS A 79 -7.51 -4.58 -7.08
N ASP A 80 -7.90 -5.46 -8.00
CA ASP A 80 -9.31 -5.68 -8.28
C ASP A 80 -10.06 -6.27 -7.09
N ASN A 81 -9.40 -7.19 -6.36
CA ASN A 81 -10.00 -7.86 -5.21
C ASN A 81 -8.90 -8.49 -4.36
N VAL A 82 -9.29 -9.06 -3.22
CA VAL A 82 -8.35 -9.67 -2.29
C VAL A 82 -7.66 -10.88 -2.93
N GLU A 83 -8.39 -11.66 -3.71
CA GLU A 83 -7.84 -12.85 -4.36
C GLU A 83 -6.74 -12.47 -5.35
N ALA A 84 -6.95 -11.41 -6.12
CA ALA A 84 -5.94 -10.92 -7.06
C ALA A 84 -4.69 -10.46 -6.32
N PHE A 85 -4.85 -9.80 -5.18
CA PHE A 85 -3.72 -9.39 -4.37
C PHE A 85 -2.97 -10.62 -3.85
N GLN A 86 -3.68 -11.58 -3.27
CA GLN A 86 -3.05 -12.76 -2.68
C GLN A 86 -2.33 -13.60 -3.73
N ALA A 87 -2.94 -13.77 -4.89
CA ALA A 87 -2.36 -14.58 -5.96
C ALA A 87 -1.11 -13.93 -6.56
N SER A 88 -1.06 -12.60 -6.60
CA SER A 88 0.06 -11.88 -7.21
C SER A 88 1.17 -11.56 -6.21
N PHE A 89 0.83 -11.30 -4.95
CA PHE A 89 1.80 -10.96 -3.92
C PHE A 89 2.34 -12.20 -3.20
N GLY A 90 1.45 -13.17 -2.92
CA GLY A 90 1.80 -14.32 -2.08
C GLY A 90 3.04 -15.08 -2.53
N PRO A 91 3.18 -15.42 -3.82
CA PRO A 91 4.37 -16.15 -4.28
C PRO A 91 5.68 -15.38 -4.10
N HIS A 92 5.60 -14.07 -3.95
CA HIS A 92 6.77 -13.19 -3.83
C HIS A 92 6.90 -12.55 -2.44
N ALA A 93 6.00 -12.92 -1.51
CA ALA A 93 5.96 -12.29 -0.19
C ALA A 93 7.29 -12.40 0.54
N GLN A 94 7.92 -13.57 0.49
CA GLN A 94 9.16 -13.78 1.20
C GLN A 94 10.29 -12.88 0.66
N GLU A 95 10.39 -12.78 -0.65
CA GLU A 95 11.40 -11.93 -1.29
C GLU A 95 11.16 -10.46 -0.93
N ILE A 96 9.91 -10.02 -1.03
CA ILE A 96 9.55 -8.64 -0.76
C ILE A 96 9.79 -8.28 0.71
N MET A 97 9.37 -9.15 1.62
CA MET A 97 9.56 -8.90 3.05
C MET A 97 11.04 -8.91 3.43
N ALA A 98 11.85 -9.74 2.76
CA ALA A 98 13.28 -9.79 3.02
C ALA A 98 14.00 -8.50 2.64
N ASP A 99 13.41 -7.68 1.77
CA ASP A 99 14.01 -6.42 1.35
C ASP A 99 13.77 -5.28 2.35
N ILE A 100 12.81 -5.45 3.26
CA ILE A 100 12.44 -4.39 4.21
C ILE A 100 13.63 -3.90 5.05
N PRO A 101 14.48 -4.77 5.60
CA PRO A 101 15.61 -4.30 6.41
C PRO A 101 16.60 -3.42 5.63
N ASN A 102 16.55 -3.44 4.31
CA ASN A 102 17.44 -2.60 3.51
C ASN A 102 17.07 -1.12 3.58
N TYR A 103 15.83 -0.79 3.96
CA TYR A 103 15.43 0.62 4.05
C TYR A 103 14.88 1.02 5.41
N THR A 104 14.56 0.08 6.29
CA THR A 104 13.99 0.46 7.60
C THR A 104 14.20 -0.64 8.63
N ASP A 105 14.21 -0.22 9.90
CA ASP A 105 14.15 -1.14 11.04
C ASP A 105 12.74 -1.20 11.62
N LEU A 106 11.78 -0.52 11.02
CA LEU A 106 10.39 -0.53 11.49
C LEU A 106 9.64 -1.75 10.98
N THR A 107 8.59 -2.13 11.70
CA THR A 107 7.66 -3.15 11.29
C THR A 107 6.38 -2.47 10.80
N PRO A 108 5.95 -2.70 9.57
CA PRO A 108 4.75 -2.04 9.06
C PRO A 108 3.48 -2.62 9.64
N VAL A 109 2.44 -1.77 9.67
CA VAL A 109 1.06 -2.17 9.92
C VAL A 109 0.38 -2.28 8.57
N ILE A 110 -0.34 -3.37 8.33
CA ILE A 110 -0.96 -3.63 7.03
C ILE A 110 -2.46 -3.70 7.21
N GLN A 111 -3.19 -3.04 6.31
CA GLN A 111 -4.64 -3.10 6.28
C GLN A 111 -5.11 -3.24 4.84
N ILE A 112 -6.12 -4.08 4.64
CA ILE A 112 -6.80 -4.21 3.36
C ILE A 112 -8.14 -3.53 3.49
N SER A 113 -8.45 -2.63 2.56
CA SER A 113 -9.68 -1.86 2.58
C SER A 113 -10.41 -1.98 1.25
N GLU A 114 -11.73 -1.96 1.30
CA GLU A 114 -12.53 -1.77 0.11
C GLU A 114 -12.53 -0.29 -0.24
N VAL A 115 -12.29 0.05 -1.51
CA VAL A 115 -12.34 1.45 -1.93
C VAL A 115 -13.82 1.79 -2.16
N VAL A 116 -14.40 2.48 -1.20
CA VAL A 116 -15.83 2.82 -1.24
C VAL A 116 -16.08 4.00 -2.17
N VAL A 117 -15.16 4.96 -2.17
CA VAL A 117 -15.19 6.12 -3.06
C VAL A 117 -13.77 6.33 -3.58
N ALA A 118 -13.62 6.30 -4.90
CA ALA A 118 -12.31 6.49 -5.51
C ALA A 118 -12.04 7.95 -5.88
#